data_278f7d75456cdfa9c71a6cdde5522bb3
#
_entry.id   278f7d75456cdfa9c71a6cdde5522bb3
#
_cell.length_a   1.000
_cell.length_b   1.000
_cell.length_c   1.000
_cell.angle_alpha   90.00
_cell.angle_beta   90.00
_cell.angle_gamma   90.00
#
_symmetry.space_group_name_H-M   'P 1'
#
loop_
_entity.id
_entity.type
_entity.pdbx_description
1 polymer ?
#
loop_
_entity_poly.entity_id
_entity_poly.type
_entity_poly.pdbx_seq_one_letter_code
_entity_poly.pdbx_strand_id
1 'polypeptide(L)'
;MRPFHLAFPVDDLEKTREFYTKILGCIEGRSSDRWIDFDMYGHQVVAHLVDDLDQVATNAVDGDDVPSSHFGVILEMEQWNQLADSLVKLGIEFIIEPHIRFKGEPGEQATMFFLDPCGNAIEFKAFKSDDMIFATD
;
A
#
# COMPACT_ATOMS: atom_id res chain seq x y z
N MET A 1 -7.22 -18.78 -0.74
CA MET A 1 -5.79 -18.33 -0.66
C MET A 1 -5.40 -18.09 0.80
N ARG A 2 -4.18 -18.48 1.20
CA ARG A 2 -3.69 -18.21 2.55
C ARG A 2 -3.27 -16.76 2.68
N PRO A 3 -3.47 -16.13 3.86
CA PRO A 3 -3.00 -14.76 4.08
C PRO A 3 -1.48 -14.62 3.94
N PHE A 4 -1.06 -13.56 3.28
CA PHE A 4 0.34 -13.13 3.25
C PHE A 4 0.67 -12.39 4.54
N HIS A 5 1.92 -12.48 5.00
CA HIS A 5 2.41 -11.80 6.19
C HIS A 5 3.59 -10.90 5.82
N LEU A 6 3.56 -9.66 6.30
CA LEU A 6 4.63 -8.68 6.11
C LEU A 6 4.80 -7.86 7.39
N ALA A 7 6.04 -7.65 7.81
CA ALA A 7 6.37 -6.74 8.90
C ALA A 7 7.13 -5.53 8.36
N PHE A 8 6.88 -4.35 8.93
CA PHE A 8 7.53 -3.10 8.53
C PHE A 8 7.82 -2.22 9.74
N PRO A 9 8.87 -1.38 9.66
CA PRO A 9 9.26 -0.53 10.78
C PRO A 9 8.44 0.75 10.84
N VAL A 10 8.13 1.20 12.05
CA VAL A 10 7.49 2.48 12.32
C VAL A 10 8.16 3.14 13.53
N ASP A 11 8.07 4.45 13.67
CA ASP A 11 8.62 5.17 14.82
C ASP A 11 7.54 5.77 15.74
N ASP A 12 6.25 5.59 15.40
CA ASP A 12 5.12 6.09 16.19
C ASP A 12 3.93 5.14 16.02
N LEU A 13 3.64 4.36 17.07
CA LEU A 13 2.54 3.38 17.02
C LEU A 13 1.16 4.04 16.98
N GLU A 14 0.95 5.15 17.66
CA GLU A 14 -0.38 5.78 17.70
C GLU A 14 -0.76 6.40 16.36
N LYS A 15 0.17 7.10 15.71
CA LYS A 15 -0.04 7.62 14.35
C LYS A 15 -0.27 6.49 13.36
N THR A 16 0.48 5.40 13.51
CA THR A 16 0.34 4.20 12.67
C THR A 16 -1.05 3.57 12.86
N ARG A 17 -1.47 3.39 14.11
CA ARG A 17 -2.80 2.83 14.41
C ARG A 17 -3.91 3.65 13.76
N GLU A 18 -3.88 4.97 13.92
CA GLU A 18 -4.87 5.86 13.33
C GLU A 18 -4.90 5.76 11.80
N PHE A 19 -3.73 5.80 11.18
CA PHE A 19 -3.63 5.75 9.73
C PHE A 19 -4.17 4.43 9.15
N TYR A 20 -3.70 3.30 9.66
CA TYR A 20 -4.10 2.00 9.11
C TYR A 20 -5.56 1.66 9.38
N THR A 21 -6.10 2.04 10.53
CA THR A 21 -7.51 1.76 10.84
C THR A 21 -8.47 2.78 10.24
N LYS A 22 -8.23 4.07 10.45
CA LYS A 22 -9.19 5.12 10.06
C LYS A 22 -9.05 5.53 8.60
N ILE A 23 -7.85 5.55 8.05
CA ILE A 23 -7.62 5.99 6.67
C ILE A 23 -7.67 4.82 5.71
N LEU A 24 -6.95 3.72 5.98
CA LEU A 24 -6.94 2.54 5.12
C LEU A 24 -8.07 1.54 5.39
N GLY A 25 -8.76 1.66 6.53
CA GLY A 25 -9.86 0.77 6.87
C GLY A 25 -9.43 -0.63 7.31
N CYS A 26 -8.17 -0.81 7.70
CA CYS A 26 -7.70 -2.08 8.25
C CYS A 26 -8.32 -2.35 9.61
N ILE A 27 -8.48 -3.61 9.95
CA ILE A 27 -8.95 -4.02 11.29
C ILE A 27 -7.72 -4.30 12.13
N GLU A 28 -7.64 -3.67 13.31
CA GLU A 28 -6.54 -3.92 14.24
C GLU A 28 -6.71 -5.29 14.88
N GLY A 29 -5.64 -6.08 14.89
CA GLY A 29 -5.57 -7.36 15.58
C GLY A 29 -4.93 -7.21 16.96
N ARG A 30 -3.93 -8.06 17.27
CA ARG A 30 -3.22 -7.97 18.55
C ARG A 30 -2.19 -6.85 18.49
N SER A 31 -1.82 -6.35 19.66
CA SER A 31 -0.77 -5.33 19.79
C SER A 31 -0.03 -5.47 21.11
N SER A 32 1.12 -4.82 21.18
CA SER A 32 1.90 -4.62 22.40
C SER A 32 2.36 -3.16 22.43
N ASP A 33 3.26 -2.85 23.33
CA ASP A 33 3.91 -1.53 23.37
C ASP A 33 4.98 -1.36 22.26
N ARG A 34 5.26 -2.43 21.49
CA ARG A 34 6.31 -2.41 20.45
C ARG A 34 5.82 -2.80 19.05
N TRP A 35 4.59 -3.28 18.89
CA TRP A 35 4.08 -3.70 17.60
C TRP A 35 2.55 -3.70 17.56
N ILE A 36 1.99 -3.67 16.32
CA ILE A 36 0.56 -3.76 16.06
C ILE A 36 0.35 -4.64 14.83
N ASP A 37 -0.56 -5.63 14.96
CA ASP A 37 -1.05 -6.43 13.83
C ASP A 37 -2.26 -5.74 13.18
N PHE A 38 -2.32 -5.77 11.86
CA PHE A 38 -3.48 -5.31 11.10
C PHE A 38 -3.93 -6.37 10.10
N ASP A 39 -5.24 -6.48 9.93
CA ASP A 39 -5.85 -7.17 8.78
C ASP A 39 -5.99 -6.16 7.65
N MET A 40 -5.16 -6.31 6.62
CA MET A 40 -5.20 -5.48 5.41
C MET A 40 -5.75 -6.31 4.26
N TYR A 41 -7.05 -6.15 4.00
CA TYR A 41 -7.76 -6.90 2.93
C TYR A 41 -7.54 -8.41 3.02
N GLY A 42 -7.53 -8.96 4.23
CA GLY A 42 -7.35 -10.40 4.50
C GLY A 42 -5.90 -10.84 4.64
N HIS A 43 -4.94 -9.94 4.55
CA HIS A 43 -3.52 -10.23 4.79
C HIS A 43 -3.06 -9.63 6.11
N GLN A 44 -2.09 -10.28 6.75
CA GLN A 44 -1.55 -9.79 8.01
C GLN A 44 -0.34 -8.90 7.76
N VAL A 45 -0.44 -7.64 8.14
CA VAL A 45 0.72 -6.74 8.16
C VAL A 45 0.99 -6.31 9.61
N VAL A 46 2.27 -6.18 9.96
CA VAL A 46 2.67 -5.90 11.33
C VAL A 46 3.59 -4.69 11.36
N ALA A 47 3.17 -3.66 12.09
CA ALA A 47 4.01 -2.50 12.35
C ALA A 47 4.88 -2.75 13.57
N HIS A 48 6.20 -2.66 13.43
CA HIS A 48 7.17 -2.81 14.52
C HIS A 48 7.78 -1.47 14.89
N LEU A 49 7.70 -1.09 16.15
CA LEU A 49 8.31 0.13 16.64
C LEU A 49 9.84 0.00 16.63
N VAL A 50 10.50 0.95 15.99
CA VAL A 50 11.97 1.06 15.95
C VAL A 50 12.40 2.47 16.38
N ASP A 51 13.65 2.60 16.80
CA ASP A 51 14.17 3.91 17.24
C ASP A 51 14.57 4.78 16.05
N ASP A 52 15.10 4.15 14.99
CA ASP A 52 15.55 4.86 13.77
C ASP A 52 14.95 4.20 12.52
N LEU A 53 14.50 5.05 11.57
CA LEU A 53 14.00 4.61 10.28
C LEU A 53 15.05 4.84 9.19
N ASP A 54 15.20 3.84 8.27
CA ASP A 54 16.12 3.92 7.14
C ASP A 54 15.49 4.72 5.99
N GLN A 55 16.36 5.31 5.14
CA GLN A 55 15.91 5.98 3.92
C GLN A 55 15.53 4.96 2.84
N VAL A 56 14.60 5.37 1.98
CA VAL A 56 14.06 4.53 0.90
C VAL A 56 14.67 4.93 -0.45
N ALA A 57 15.27 3.95 -1.15
CA ALA A 57 15.75 4.12 -2.52
C ALA A 57 14.58 4.03 -3.51
N THR A 58 14.73 4.60 -4.72
CA THR A 58 13.73 4.59 -5.76
C THR A 58 14.24 3.97 -7.05
N ASN A 59 13.33 3.50 -7.90
CA ASN A 59 13.59 3.01 -9.26
C ASN A 59 12.61 3.64 -10.24
N ALA A 60 13.05 3.86 -11.48
CA ALA A 60 12.19 4.38 -12.53
C ALA A 60 11.30 3.24 -13.09
N VAL A 61 9.99 3.45 -13.14
CA VAL A 61 9.02 2.51 -13.71
C VAL A 61 7.96 3.30 -14.49
N ASP A 62 7.88 3.08 -15.78
CA ASP A 62 6.91 3.74 -16.68
C ASP A 62 6.83 5.26 -16.44
N GLY A 63 7.97 5.92 -16.32
CA GLY A 63 8.08 7.37 -16.12
C GLY A 63 7.93 7.83 -14.67
N ASP A 64 7.58 6.95 -13.74
CA ASP A 64 7.47 7.25 -12.31
C ASP A 64 8.76 6.90 -11.55
N ASP A 65 9.06 7.67 -10.53
CA ASP A 65 10.15 7.38 -9.60
C ASP A 65 9.59 6.61 -8.40
N VAL A 66 9.69 5.27 -8.47
CA VAL A 66 9.02 4.34 -7.56
C VAL A 66 9.92 3.99 -6.39
N PRO A 67 9.45 4.14 -5.11
CA PRO A 67 10.18 3.62 -3.97
C PRO A 67 10.46 2.13 -4.14
N SER A 68 11.73 1.71 -4.00
CA SER A 68 12.12 0.32 -4.23
C SER A 68 11.55 -0.64 -3.18
N SER A 69 11.43 -0.18 -1.94
CA SER A 69 10.76 -0.92 -0.88
C SER A 69 9.34 -0.38 -0.71
N HIS A 70 8.36 -1.18 -1.07
CA HIS A 70 6.96 -0.84 -0.91
C HIS A 70 6.13 -2.12 -0.80
N PHE A 71 4.90 -1.97 -0.34
CA PHE A 71 3.96 -3.08 -0.24
C PHE A 71 2.54 -2.58 -0.43
N GLY A 72 1.64 -3.52 -0.66
CA GLY A 72 0.21 -3.24 -0.81
C GLY A 72 -0.51 -4.47 -1.32
N VAL A 73 -1.74 -4.31 -1.70
CA VAL A 73 -2.59 -5.39 -2.17
C VAL A 73 -3.04 -5.11 -3.60
N ILE A 74 -3.05 -6.15 -4.42
CA ILE A 74 -3.70 -6.10 -5.73
C ILE A 74 -5.19 -6.31 -5.48
N LEU A 75 -5.97 -5.26 -5.73
CA LEU A 75 -7.41 -5.22 -5.51
C LEU A 75 -8.17 -5.50 -6.80
N GLU A 76 -9.45 -5.83 -6.68
CA GLU A 76 -10.36 -5.74 -7.81
C GLU A 76 -10.53 -4.26 -8.18
N MET A 77 -10.78 -3.96 -9.45
CA MET A 77 -10.85 -2.58 -9.94
C MET A 77 -11.88 -1.74 -9.17
N GLU A 78 -13.03 -2.31 -8.84
CA GLU A 78 -14.06 -1.60 -8.07
C GLU A 78 -13.56 -1.22 -6.66
N GLN A 79 -12.91 -2.14 -5.96
CA GLN A 79 -12.32 -1.88 -4.65
C GLN A 79 -11.23 -0.81 -4.74
N TRP A 80 -10.39 -0.88 -5.77
CA TRP A 80 -9.32 0.10 -6.00
C TRP A 80 -9.90 1.50 -6.20
N ASN A 81 -10.95 1.62 -7.03
CA ASN A 81 -11.62 2.90 -7.27
C ASN A 81 -12.22 3.46 -5.98
N GLN A 82 -12.88 2.64 -5.18
CA GLN A 82 -13.47 3.05 -3.90
C GLN A 82 -12.40 3.55 -2.94
N LEU A 83 -11.28 2.85 -2.83
CA LEU A 83 -10.16 3.25 -1.97
C LEU A 83 -9.54 4.56 -2.48
N ALA A 84 -9.28 4.68 -3.78
CA ALA A 84 -8.71 5.88 -4.37
C ALA A 84 -9.59 7.11 -4.10
N ASP A 85 -10.90 6.97 -4.30
CA ASP A 85 -11.87 8.07 -4.04
C ASP A 85 -11.86 8.46 -2.56
N SER A 86 -11.83 7.48 -1.66
CA SER A 86 -11.77 7.72 -0.22
C SER A 86 -10.50 8.48 0.17
N LEU A 87 -9.34 8.07 -0.34
CA LEU A 87 -8.06 8.70 -0.03
C LEU A 87 -7.99 10.14 -0.56
N VAL A 88 -8.52 10.38 -1.75
CA VAL A 88 -8.61 11.73 -2.31
C VAL A 88 -9.50 12.62 -1.42
N LYS A 89 -10.65 12.12 -0.99
CA LYS A 89 -11.58 12.86 -0.11
C LYS A 89 -10.95 13.16 1.25
N LEU A 90 -10.13 12.27 1.77
CA LEU A 90 -9.44 12.46 3.03
C LEU A 90 -8.22 13.38 2.92
N GLY A 91 -7.87 13.84 1.72
CA GLY A 91 -6.76 14.75 1.49
C GLY A 91 -5.39 14.09 1.59
N ILE A 92 -5.30 12.79 1.32
CA ILE A 92 -4.02 12.08 1.35
C ILE A 92 -3.10 12.63 0.26
N GLU A 93 -1.86 12.88 0.63
CA GLU A 93 -0.83 13.32 -0.31
C GLU A 93 -0.23 12.08 -0.98
N PHE A 94 -0.34 12.00 -2.32
CA PHE A 94 0.20 10.88 -3.08
C PHE A 94 1.62 11.16 -3.54
N ILE A 95 2.50 10.14 -3.46
CA ILE A 95 3.80 10.17 -4.16
C ILE A 95 3.55 10.02 -5.66
N ILE A 96 2.65 9.10 -6.02
CA ILE A 96 2.21 8.86 -7.38
C ILE A 96 0.69 8.87 -7.37
N GLU A 97 0.11 9.85 -8.05
CA GLU A 97 -1.34 10.02 -8.13
C GLU A 97 -2.02 8.79 -8.74
N PRO A 98 -3.28 8.47 -8.33
CA PRO A 98 -4.04 7.39 -8.96
C PRO A 98 -4.09 7.54 -10.48
N HIS A 99 -3.60 6.55 -11.23
CA HIS A 99 -3.59 6.55 -12.69
C HIS A 99 -3.46 5.14 -13.25
N ILE A 100 -3.54 5.04 -14.59
CA ILE A 100 -3.36 3.78 -15.32
C ILE A 100 -1.93 3.70 -15.84
N ARG A 101 -1.26 2.58 -15.55
CA ARG A 101 0.11 2.29 -16.00
C ARG A 101 0.06 1.20 -17.07
N PHE A 102 1.00 1.24 -18.01
CA PHE A 102 1.11 0.30 -19.15
C PHE A 102 -0.16 0.25 -19.98
N LYS A 103 -0.78 1.41 -20.22
CA LYS A 103 -2.05 1.52 -20.93
C LYS A 103 -1.96 0.95 -22.34
N GLY A 104 -2.88 0.03 -22.68
CA GLY A 104 -2.92 -0.63 -23.97
C GLY A 104 -1.96 -1.79 -24.14
N GLU A 105 -1.16 -2.10 -23.11
CA GLU A 105 -0.17 -3.18 -23.10
C GLU A 105 -0.58 -4.33 -22.18
N PRO A 106 0.04 -5.52 -22.33
CA PRO A 106 -0.09 -6.56 -21.30
C PRO A 106 0.34 -6.00 -19.94
N GLY A 107 -0.42 -6.31 -18.92
CA GLY A 107 -0.15 -5.79 -17.59
C GLY A 107 -0.74 -4.40 -17.32
N GLU A 108 -1.63 -3.89 -18.20
CA GLU A 108 -2.35 -2.64 -17.92
C GLU A 108 -2.97 -2.69 -16.54
N GLN A 109 -2.67 -1.70 -15.70
CA GLN A 109 -3.08 -1.69 -14.30
C GLN A 109 -3.29 -0.26 -13.81
N ALA A 110 -4.21 -0.12 -12.86
CA ALA A 110 -4.35 1.08 -12.07
C ALA A 110 -3.36 1.02 -10.90
N THR A 111 -2.78 2.14 -10.55
CA THR A 111 -1.84 2.23 -9.41
C THR A 111 -1.98 3.55 -8.68
N MET A 112 -1.61 3.55 -7.42
CA MET A 112 -1.42 4.75 -6.60
C MET A 112 -0.38 4.44 -5.52
N PHE A 113 0.45 5.44 -5.20
CA PHE A 113 1.46 5.34 -4.16
C PHE A 113 1.29 6.47 -3.16
N PHE A 114 1.40 6.14 -1.89
CA PHE A 114 1.43 7.13 -0.81
C PHE A 114 2.27 6.60 0.35
N LEU A 115 2.62 7.49 1.28
CA LEU A 115 3.38 7.12 2.46
C LEU A 115 2.44 6.98 3.66
N ASP A 116 2.76 6.04 4.55
CA ASP A 116 2.20 6.05 5.90
C ASP A 116 2.87 7.16 6.73
N PRO A 117 2.41 7.45 7.96
CA PRO A 117 2.99 8.54 8.76
C PRO A 117 4.47 8.37 9.10
N CYS A 118 5.00 7.14 9.00
CA CYS A 118 6.39 6.82 9.31
C CYS A 118 7.26 6.68 8.07
N GLY A 119 6.73 7.00 6.88
CA GLY A 119 7.49 6.97 5.64
C GLY A 119 7.50 5.64 4.92
N ASN A 120 6.71 4.66 5.35
CA ASN A 120 6.57 3.41 4.59
C ASN A 120 5.78 3.66 3.33
N ALA A 121 6.31 3.23 2.18
CA ALA A 121 5.66 3.38 0.89
C ALA A 121 4.63 2.27 0.68
N ILE A 122 3.43 2.65 0.28
CA ILE A 122 2.32 1.74 0.03
C ILE A 122 1.84 1.92 -1.40
N GLU A 123 1.69 0.80 -2.11
CA GLU A 123 1.09 0.78 -3.44
C GLU A 123 -0.15 -0.08 -3.42
N PHE A 124 -1.28 0.46 -3.86
CA PHE A 124 -2.46 -0.34 -4.19
C PHE A 124 -2.64 -0.32 -5.69
N LYS A 125 -2.85 -1.49 -6.26
CA LYS A 125 -3.06 -1.61 -7.70
C LYS A 125 -4.19 -2.57 -8.03
N ALA A 126 -4.71 -2.43 -9.24
CA ALA A 126 -5.71 -3.33 -9.80
C ALA A 126 -5.43 -3.50 -11.29
N PHE A 127 -5.51 -4.72 -11.76
CA PHE A 127 -5.31 -5.01 -13.17
C PHE A 127 -6.62 -4.87 -13.94
N LYS A 128 -6.53 -4.51 -15.20
CA LYS A 128 -7.69 -4.48 -16.09
C LYS A 128 -8.39 -5.84 -16.14
N SER A 129 -7.60 -6.91 -16.10
CA SER A 129 -8.05 -8.29 -15.98
C SER A 129 -7.07 -9.04 -15.08
N ASP A 130 -7.58 -9.88 -14.18
CA ASP A 130 -6.73 -10.67 -13.29
C ASP A 130 -5.78 -11.61 -14.05
N ASP A 131 -6.15 -11.99 -15.29
CA ASP A 131 -5.28 -12.77 -16.17
C ASP A 131 -3.97 -12.04 -16.50
N MET A 132 -3.94 -10.73 -16.34
CA MET A 132 -2.76 -9.90 -16.63
C MET A 132 -1.77 -9.80 -15.47
N ILE A 133 -2.14 -10.23 -14.27
CA ILE A 133 -1.28 -10.08 -13.07
C ILE A 133 0.10 -10.70 -13.29
N PHE A 134 0.15 -11.86 -13.92
CA PHE A 134 1.38 -12.58 -14.20
C PHE A 134 1.64 -12.76 -15.69
N ALA A 135 0.97 -11.97 -16.53
CA ALA A 135 1.13 -12.06 -17.98
C ALA A 135 2.54 -11.60 -18.39
N THR A 136 3.12 -12.31 -19.35
CA THR A 136 4.44 -12.00 -19.91
C THR A 136 4.36 -11.41 -21.31
N ASP A 137 3.22 -11.56 -21.98
CA ASP A 137 2.97 -11.09 -23.34
C ASP A 137 1.70 -10.26 -23.42
#